data_04698567f463f5449a344385c54b0be9
#
_entry.id   04698567f463f5449a344385c54b0be9
#
_cell.length_a   1.000
_cell.length_b   1.000
_cell.length_c   1.000
_cell.angle_alpha   90.00
_cell.angle_beta   90.00
_cell.angle_gamma   90.00
#
_symmetry.space_group_name_H-M   'P 1'
#
loop_
_entity.id
_entity.type
_entity.pdbx_description
1 polymer ?
#
loop_
_entity_poly.entity_id
_entity_poly.type
_entity_poly.pdbx_seq_one_letter_code
_entity_poly.pdbx_strand_id
1 'polypeptide(L)'
;MRLEKIEEIQSFDNKNFVHPWEYMKDVGQKKRMFAEKAEGIYLYDENGEKLIDGPGGMWCVQIGYGRPEMAKAISEQILTVPY
;
A
#
# COMPACT_ATOMS: atom_id res chain seq x y z
N MET A 1 -19.33 5.92 4.81
CA MET A 1 -18.53 6.99 4.14
C MET A 1 -17.11 6.57 3.81
N ARG A 2 -16.34 6.10 4.79
CA ARG A 2 -14.97 5.61 4.54
C ARG A 2 -14.93 4.39 3.63
N LEU A 3 -15.75 3.38 3.88
CA LEU A 3 -15.82 2.16 3.07
C LEU A 3 -16.33 2.42 1.65
N GLU A 4 -17.32 3.30 1.48
CA GLU A 4 -17.82 3.72 0.17
C GLU A 4 -16.71 4.35 -0.67
N LYS A 5 -15.89 5.21 -0.06
CA LYS A 5 -14.75 5.84 -0.73
C LYS A 5 -13.68 4.82 -1.13
N ILE A 6 -13.45 3.81 -0.31
CA ILE A 6 -12.53 2.71 -0.63
C ILE A 6 -13.06 1.90 -1.81
N GLU A 7 -14.35 1.60 -1.84
CA GLU A 7 -14.99 0.89 -2.96
C GLU A 7 -14.90 1.68 -4.27
N GLU A 8 -15.06 3.00 -4.22
CA GLU A 8 -14.84 3.87 -5.39
C GLU A 8 -13.41 3.78 -5.90
N ILE A 9 -12.42 3.84 -5.00
CA ILE A 9 -11.00 3.71 -5.34
C ILE A 9 -10.72 2.34 -5.96
N GLN A 10 -11.23 1.27 -5.37
CA GLN A 10 -11.06 -0.08 -5.90
C GLN A 10 -11.69 -0.25 -7.28
N SER A 11 -12.87 0.34 -7.50
CA SER A 11 -13.54 0.34 -8.80
C SER A 11 -12.75 1.12 -9.85
N PHE A 12 -12.25 2.28 -9.49
CA PHE A 12 -11.42 3.11 -10.36
C PHE A 12 -10.10 2.40 -10.72
N ASP A 13 -9.48 1.77 -9.76
CA ASP A 13 -8.28 0.97 -9.95
C ASP A 13 -8.52 -0.16 -10.96
N ASN A 14 -9.58 -0.93 -10.79
CA ASN A 14 -9.94 -2.00 -11.71
C ASN A 14 -10.18 -1.53 -13.16
N LYS A 15 -10.68 -0.31 -13.34
CA LYS A 15 -10.94 0.25 -14.66
C LYS A 15 -9.70 0.81 -15.35
N ASN A 16 -8.75 1.32 -14.58
CA ASN A 16 -7.73 2.21 -15.12
C ASN A 16 -6.29 1.73 -14.88
N PHE A 17 -6.07 0.76 -14.01
CA PHE A 17 -4.73 0.35 -13.62
C PHE A 17 -4.49 -1.14 -13.85
N VAL A 18 -3.36 -1.48 -14.46
CA VAL A 18 -2.88 -2.86 -14.61
C VAL A 18 -1.77 -3.08 -13.59
N HIS A 19 -2.04 -3.96 -12.62
CA HIS A 19 -1.06 -4.30 -11.60
C HIS A 19 0.02 -5.23 -12.15
N PRO A 20 1.29 -5.11 -11.70
CA PRO A 20 2.33 -6.05 -12.07
C PRO A 20 2.06 -7.43 -11.49
N TRP A 21 2.58 -8.46 -12.18
CA TRP A 21 2.48 -9.87 -11.76
C TRP A 21 1.05 -10.38 -11.58
N GLU A 22 0.14 -9.85 -12.36
CA GLU A 22 -1.24 -10.26 -12.33
C GLU A 22 -1.55 -11.29 -13.42
N TYR A 23 -2.43 -12.23 -13.09
CA TYR A 23 -3.01 -13.12 -14.10
C TYR A 23 -3.93 -12.31 -15.01
N MET A 24 -3.58 -12.23 -16.28
CA MET A 24 -4.21 -11.31 -17.23
C MET A 24 -5.71 -11.50 -17.40
N LYS A 25 -6.22 -12.71 -17.22
CA LYS A 25 -7.67 -12.99 -17.29
C LYS A 25 -8.46 -12.34 -16.14
N ASP A 26 -7.81 -12.01 -15.04
CA ASP A 26 -8.44 -11.42 -13.86
C ASP A 26 -8.31 -9.89 -13.81
N VAL A 27 -7.59 -9.31 -14.75
CA VAL A 27 -7.37 -7.85 -14.79
C VAL A 27 -8.70 -7.10 -14.84
N GLY A 28 -8.89 -6.19 -13.88
CA GLY A 28 -10.09 -5.38 -13.78
C GLY A 28 -11.32 -6.07 -13.20
N GLN A 29 -11.19 -7.34 -12.76
CA GLN A 29 -12.32 -8.14 -12.31
C GLN A 29 -12.27 -8.55 -10.84
N LYS A 30 -11.13 -8.37 -10.17
CA LYS A 30 -10.97 -8.76 -8.77
C LYS A 30 -11.25 -7.60 -7.82
N LYS A 31 -11.92 -7.92 -6.69
CA LYS A 31 -11.90 -7.05 -5.54
C LYS A 31 -10.53 -7.19 -4.86
N ARG A 32 -9.77 -6.11 -4.84
CA ARG A 32 -8.45 -6.08 -4.24
C ARG A 32 -8.52 -5.66 -2.78
N MET A 33 -7.60 -6.16 -1.98
CA MET A 33 -7.39 -5.65 -0.64
C MET A 33 -6.92 -4.20 -0.70
N PHE A 34 -7.49 -3.36 0.14
CA PHE A 34 -7.02 -2.00 0.33
C PHE A 34 -6.21 -1.94 1.62
N ALA A 35 -4.90 -1.71 1.51
CA ALA A 35 -4.05 -1.51 2.67
C ALA A 35 -4.26 -0.10 3.20
N GLU A 36 -4.96 0.04 4.31
CA GLU A 36 -5.34 1.33 4.87
C GLU A 36 -4.24 1.92 5.75
N LYS A 37 -3.54 1.08 6.49
CA LYS A 37 -2.38 1.48 7.29
C LYS A 37 -1.39 0.34 7.46
N ALA A 38 -0.19 0.68 7.89
CA ALA A 38 0.86 -0.29 8.16
C ALA A 38 1.67 0.13 9.40
N GLU A 39 2.14 -0.85 10.16
CA GLU A 39 2.96 -0.62 11.34
C GLU A 39 3.85 -1.84 11.61
N GLY A 40 5.14 -1.63 11.75
CA GLY A 40 6.10 -2.72 11.96
C GLY A 40 6.08 -3.70 10.80
N ILE A 41 5.69 -4.95 11.05
CA ILE A 41 5.56 -6.01 10.03
C ILE A 41 4.12 -6.22 9.57
N TYR A 42 3.18 -5.41 10.04
CA TYR A 42 1.76 -5.61 9.82
C TYR A 42 1.16 -4.62 8.84
N LEU A 43 0.23 -5.12 8.03
CA LEU A 43 -0.72 -4.35 7.25
C LEU A 43 -2.11 -4.47 7.88
N TYR A 44 -2.91 -3.45 7.71
CA TYR A 44 -4.31 -3.44 8.12
C TYR A 44 -5.17 -3.11 6.91
N ASP A 45 -6.11 -3.97 6.62
CA ASP A 45 -7.01 -3.77 5.49
C ASP A 45 -8.17 -2.80 5.80
N GLU A 46 -9.04 -2.61 4.82
CA GLU A 46 -10.21 -1.74 4.93
C GLU A 46 -11.23 -2.19 5.99
N ASN A 47 -11.17 -3.43 6.42
CA ASN A 47 -12.03 -4.00 7.46
C ASN A 47 -11.38 -3.99 8.84
N GLY A 48 -10.14 -3.52 8.92
CA GLY A 48 -9.35 -3.53 10.15
C GLY A 48 -8.68 -4.88 10.43
N GLU A 49 -8.69 -5.80 9.46
CA GLU A 49 -8.02 -7.08 9.60
C GLU A 49 -6.51 -6.90 9.57
N LYS A 50 -5.84 -7.52 10.53
CA LYS A 50 -4.39 -7.44 10.71
C LYS A 50 -3.70 -8.57 9.96
N LEU A 51 -2.81 -8.23 9.06
CA LEU A 51 -2.08 -9.16 8.22
C LEU A 51 -0.58 -9.00 8.41
N ILE A 52 0.16 -10.09 8.38
CA ILE A 52 1.62 -10.05 8.34
C ILE A 52 2.06 -9.79 6.90
N ASP A 53 2.87 -8.75 6.69
CA ASP A 53 3.47 -8.47 5.38
C ASP A 53 4.75 -9.30 5.21
N GLY A 54 4.59 -10.54 4.77
CA GLY A 54 5.73 -11.44 4.52
C GLY A 54 6.68 -10.93 3.46
N PRO A 55 6.18 -10.48 2.28
CA PRO A 55 7.06 -9.95 1.23
C PRO A 55 7.72 -8.61 1.55
N GLY A 56 7.19 -7.82 2.46
CA GLY A 56 7.69 -6.49 2.75
C GLY A 56 7.57 -5.53 1.56
N GLY A 57 6.35 -5.36 1.06
CA GLY A 57 6.11 -4.67 -0.20
C GLY A 57 6.73 -5.47 -1.35
N MET A 58 7.61 -4.84 -2.11
CA MET A 58 8.37 -5.49 -3.17
C MET A 58 9.82 -5.74 -2.69
N TRP A 59 9.95 -6.44 -1.55
CA TRP A 59 11.22 -6.70 -0.85
C TRP A 59 11.97 -5.43 -0.45
N CYS A 60 11.25 -4.36 -0.14
CA CYS A 60 11.84 -3.05 0.10
C CYS A 60 11.54 -2.46 1.49
N VAL A 61 10.87 -3.19 2.35
CA VAL A 61 10.49 -2.72 3.69
C VAL A 61 11.20 -3.55 4.78
N GLN A 62 12.53 -3.61 4.71
CA GLN A 62 13.34 -4.40 5.64
C GLN A 62 13.32 -3.87 7.07
N ILE A 63 13.17 -2.57 7.25
CA ILE A 63 13.14 -1.94 8.57
C ILE A 63 11.74 -1.88 9.19
N GLY A 64 10.73 -2.34 8.48
CA GLY A 64 9.33 -2.26 8.89
C GLY A 64 8.68 -0.92 8.56
N TYR A 65 7.36 -0.89 8.75
CA TYR A 65 6.54 0.29 8.49
C TYR A 65 6.49 1.26 9.67
N GLY A 66 6.21 2.52 9.39
CA GLY A 66 5.93 3.50 10.42
C GLY A 66 7.16 3.94 11.22
N ARG A 67 8.33 4.03 10.58
CA ARG A 67 9.59 4.43 11.21
C ARG A 67 9.75 5.96 11.16
N PRO A 68 9.50 6.68 12.28
CA PRO A 68 9.56 8.14 12.27
C PRO A 68 10.97 8.69 11.99
N GLU A 69 12.00 8.01 12.44
CA GLU A 69 13.39 8.40 12.18
C GLU A 69 13.74 8.37 10.69
N MET A 70 13.18 7.41 9.94
CA MET A 70 13.34 7.33 8.49
C MET A 70 12.59 8.48 7.80
N ALA A 71 11.35 8.72 8.20
CA ALA A 71 10.54 9.81 7.66
C ALA A 71 11.23 11.16 7.85
N LYS A 72 11.81 11.39 9.02
CA LYS A 72 12.56 12.62 9.33
C LYS A 72 13.78 12.76 8.42
N ALA A 73 14.60 11.72 8.31
CA ALA A 73 15.81 11.75 7.48
C ALA A 73 15.50 12.02 6.00
N ILE A 74 14.47 11.36 5.47
CA ILE A 74 14.03 11.54 4.08
C ILE A 74 13.51 12.97 3.88
N SER A 75 12.69 13.47 4.79
CA SER A 75 12.13 14.84 4.70
C SER A 75 13.23 15.89 4.70
N GLU A 76 14.20 15.79 5.58
CA GLU A 76 15.35 16.70 5.63
C GLU A 76 16.15 16.67 4.33
N GLN A 77 16.39 15.50 3.78
CA GLN A 77 17.15 15.36 2.52
C GLN A 77 16.38 15.90 1.32
N ILE A 78 15.07 15.66 1.26
CA ILE A 78 14.21 16.20 0.17
C ILE A 78 14.22 17.73 0.18
N LEU A 79 14.20 18.35 1.34
CA LEU A 79 14.23 19.80 1.48
C LEU A 79 15.63 20.40 1.16
N THR A 80 16.68 19.61 1.24
CA THR A 80 18.05 20.03 0.94
C THR A 80 18.39 19.80 -0.53
N VAL A 81 18.44 18.56 -0.96
CA VAL A 81 18.66 18.14 -2.36
C VAL A 81 17.96 16.81 -2.57
N PRO A 82 16.83 16.75 -3.32
CA PRO A 82 16.06 15.53 -3.47
C PRO A 82 16.67 14.51 -4.45
N TYR A 83 17.59 14.99 -5.31
CA TYR A 83 18.20 14.15 -6.34
C TYR A 83 19.72 14.13 -6.22
#